data_f0831830c9ef0f96ba6fe7ee0cc4c9cb
#
_entry.id   f0831830c9ef0f96ba6fe7ee0cc4c9cb
#
_cell.length_a   1.000
_cell.length_b   1.000
_cell.length_c   1.000
_cell.angle_alpha   90.00
_cell.angle_beta   90.00
_cell.angle_gamma   90.00
#
_symmetry.space_group_name_H-M   'P 1'
#
loop_
_entity.id
_entity.type
_entity.pdbx_description
1 polymer ?
#
loop_
_entity_poly.entity_id
_entity_poly.type
_entity_poly.pdbx_seq_one_letter_code
_entity_poly.pdbx_strand_id
1 'polypeptide(L)'
;MTLAEREELFRRFQEKSPSPQTELEFSSPYTLLVAVVLSAQATDVGVNKATGPLFAVADTPAKIVALGEEKVRDYIKTIGLYRNKAKNVIALSRILLEKHGGEIPRDREALEALPGVGRKTANVVLNVAFGEETMAVDTHIFRLSNRLGLAPGKTPLEVELKLLKRIPKPYMRDAHHWLILHGRYICKARKPDCPRCFVSDLCKFKAKTTAEAAPAPKTKSKAKAKPKARAKSKAKTASKA
;
A
#
# COMPACT_ATOMS: atom_id res chain seq x y z
N MET A 1 26.48 -3.32 4.52
CA MET A 1 25.92 -4.56 5.11
C MET A 1 26.62 -5.74 4.44
N THR A 2 27.25 -6.59 5.18
CA THR A 2 27.97 -7.81 4.71
C THR A 2 26.98 -8.89 4.29
N LEU A 3 27.43 -9.99 3.69
CA LEU A 3 26.58 -11.13 3.35
C LEU A 3 25.95 -11.73 4.62
N ALA A 4 26.75 -12.00 5.64
CA ALA A 4 26.27 -12.56 6.91
C ALA A 4 25.22 -11.64 7.60
N GLU A 5 25.43 -10.32 7.60
CA GLU A 5 24.44 -9.37 8.13
C GLU A 5 23.13 -9.40 7.32
N ARG A 6 23.17 -9.67 6.00
CA ARG A 6 21.96 -9.78 5.15
C ARG A 6 21.23 -11.09 5.40
N GLU A 7 21.93 -12.20 5.50
CA GLU A 7 21.33 -13.49 5.87
C GLU A 7 20.62 -13.40 7.20
N GLU A 8 21.28 -12.87 8.22
CA GLU A 8 20.69 -12.69 9.57
C GLU A 8 19.49 -11.73 9.55
N LEU A 9 19.56 -10.64 8.76
CA LEU A 9 18.44 -9.71 8.56
C LEU A 9 17.20 -10.43 8.06
N PHE A 10 17.31 -11.20 6.98
CA PHE A 10 16.16 -11.86 6.36
C PHE A 10 15.71 -13.10 7.14
N ARG A 11 16.60 -13.79 7.83
CA ARG A 11 16.24 -14.85 8.77
C ARG A 11 15.31 -14.31 9.87
N ARG A 12 15.64 -13.16 10.47
CA ARG A 12 14.77 -12.52 11.48
C ARG A 12 13.44 -12.06 10.90
N PHE A 13 13.39 -11.58 9.67
CA PHE A 13 12.13 -11.26 8.99
C PHE A 13 11.26 -12.49 8.82
N GLN A 14 11.84 -13.60 8.36
CA GLN A 14 11.15 -14.86 8.18
C GLN A 14 10.62 -15.42 9.51
N GLU A 15 11.41 -15.41 10.56
CA GLU A 15 10.97 -15.84 11.90
C GLU A 15 9.82 -14.98 12.43
N LYS A 16 9.89 -13.66 12.21
CA LYS A 16 8.86 -12.74 12.68
C LYS A 16 7.55 -12.86 11.90
N SER A 17 7.63 -13.19 10.62
CA SER A 17 6.48 -13.32 9.71
C SER A 17 6.79 -14.37 8.63
N PRO A 18 6.55 -15.66 8.88
CA PRO A 18 6.91 -16.74 7.94
C PRO A 18 6.20 -16.65 6.59
N SER A 19 5.02 -16.06 6.55
CA SER A 19 4.20 -15.92 5.33
C SER A 19 3.62 -14.49 5.26
N PRO A 20 4.42 -13.50 4.85
CA PRO A 20 3.96 -12.12 4.75
C PRO A 20 3.05 -11.97 3.53
N GLN A 21 1.96 -11.22 3.69
CA GLN A 21 0.98 -11.00 2.62
C GLN A 21 0.75 -9.51 2.37
N THR A 22 0.22 -9.20 1.19
CA THR A 22 -0.29 -7.86 0.90
C THR A 22 -1.53 -7.55 1.74
N GLU A 23 -1.74 -6.28 2.03
CA GLU A 23 -2.96 -5.79 2.72
C GLU A 23 -4.11 -5.52 1.73
N LEU A 24 -3.88 -5.63 0.42
CA LEU A 24 -4.93 -5.53 -0.60
C LEU A 24 -5.71 -6.85 -0.70
N GLU A 25 -7.03 -6.73 -0.79
CA GLU A 25 -7.94 -7.87 -0.98
C GLU A 25 -8.16 -8.13 -2.48
N PHE A 26 -7.95 -9.37 -2.90
CA PHE A 26 -8.13 -9.81 -4.29
C PHE A 26 -8.42 -11.32 -4.34
N SER A 27 -9.00 -11.78 -5.46
CA SER A 27 -9.35 -13.19 -5.68
C SER A 27 -8.68 -13.79 -6.93
N SER A 28 -8.07 -12.95 -7.77
CA SER A 28 -7.43 -13.37 -9.02
C SER A 28 -6.27 -12.44 -9.39
N PRO A 29 -5.37 -12.82 -10.32
CA PRO A 29 -4.35 -11.91 -10.85
C PRO A 29 -4.94 -10.61 -11.43
N TYR A 30 -6.12 -10.67 -12.05
CA TYR A 30 -6.80 -9.50 -12.57
C TYR A 30 -7.28 -8.56 -11.46
N THR A 31 -7.98 -9.06 -10.46
CA THR A 31 -8.45 -8.25 -9.33
C THR A 31 -7.28 -7.67 -8.54
N LEU A 32 -6.15 -8.39 -8.42
CA LEU A 32 -4.91 -7.87 -7.87
C LEU A 32 -4.38 -6.69 -8.70
N LEU A 33 -4.27 -6.83 -10.02
CA LEU A 33 -3.81 -5.74 -10.90
C LEU A 33 -4.67 -4.50 -10.71
N VAL A 34 -6.00 -4.65 -10.73
CA VAL A 34 -6.94 -3.53 -10.52
C VAL A 34 -6.75 -2.90 -9.15
N ALA A 35 -6.67 -3.71 -8.08
CA ALA A 35 -6.46 -3.21 -6.72
C ALA A 35 -5.13 -2.43 -6.59
N VAL A 36 -4.04 -2.93 -7.20
CA VAL A 36 -2.73 -2.23 -7.18
C VAL A 36 -2.78 -0.93 -7.99
N VAL A 37 -3.43 -0.90 -9.15
CA VAL A 37 -3.63 0.35 -9.93
C VAL A 37 -4.45 1.37 -9.12
N LEU A 38 -5.49 0.91 -8.42
CA LEU A 38 -6.33 1.74 -7.58
C LEU A 38 -5.62 2.22 -6.30
N SER A 39 -4.58 1.52 -5.84
CA SER A 39 -3.82 1.88 -4.63
C SER A 39 -2.86 3.06 -4.81
N ALA A 40 -2.59 3.50 -6.02
CA ALA A 40 -1.77 4.67 -6.27
C ALA A 40 -2.31 5.91 -5.55
N GLN A 41 -1.54 6.48 -4.61
CA GLN A 41 -1.94 7.61 -3.75
C GLN A 41 -3.25 7.37 -2.96
N ALA A 42 -3.52 6.13 -2.58
CA ALA A 42 -4.65 5.76 -1.74
C ALA A 42 -4.18 4.78 -0.64
N THR A 43 -4.97 4.64 0.42
CA THR A 43 -4.70 3.64 1.46
C THR A 43 -5.29 2.29 1.07
N ASP A 44 -4.62 1.19 1.44
CA ASP A 44 -5.11 -0.16 1.12
C ASP A 44 -6.52 -0.40 1.71
N VAL A 45 -6.80 0.09 2.92
CA VAL A 45 -8.15 0.06 3.54
C VAL A 45 -9.19 0.80 2.68
N GLY A 46 -8.82 1.97 2.13
CA GLY A 46 -9.73 2.73 1.25
C GLY A 46 -9.98 2.02 -0.07
N VAL A 47 -8.93 1.37 -0.62
CA VAL A 47 -9.04 0.56 -1.84
C VAL A 47 -9.94 -0.64 -1.59
N ASN A 48 -9.71 -1.43 -0.54
CA ASN A 48 -10.51 -2.62 -0.23
C ASN A 48 -12.00 -2.28 -0.05
N LYS A 49 -12.32 -1.16 0.65
CA LYS A 49 -13.71 -0.68 0.76
C LYS A 49 -14.36 -0.37 -0.59
N ALA A 50 -13.60 0.13 -1.55
CA ALA A 50 -14.10 0.47 -2.89
C ALA A 50 -14.15 -0.75 -3.81
N THR A 51 -13.16 -1.65 -3.73
CA THR A 51 -13.05 -2.81 -4.60
C THR A 51 -13.94 -3.98 -4.18
N GLY A 52 -14.24 -4.16 -2.91
CA GLY A 52 -15.12 -5.23 -2.45
C GLY A 52 -16.47 -5.25 -3.19
N PRO A 53 -17.26 -4.16 -3.15
CA PRO A 53 -18.51 -4.08 -3.92
C PRO A 53 -18.31 -4.15 -5.44
N LEU A 54 -17.22 -3.58 -5.96
CA LEU A 54 -16.91 -3.62 -7.39
C LEU A 54 -16.62 -5.05 -7.85
N PHE A 55 -15.77 -5.79 -7.15
CA PHE A 55 -15.37 -7.15 -7.51
C PHE A 55 -16.51 -8.16 -7.31
N ALA A 56 -17.46 -7.89 -6.42
CA ALA A 56 -18.66 -8.70 -6.27
C ALA A 56 -19.52 -8.74 -7.54
N VAL A 57 -19.47 -7.69 -8.39
CA VAL A 57 -20.24 -7.60 -9.62
C VAL A 57 -19.39 -7.74 -10.88
N ALA A 58 -18.11 -7.34 -10.83
CA ALA A 58 -17.22 -7.30 -11.98
C ALA A 58 -15.77 -7.64 -11.58
N ASP A 59 -15.44 -8.91 -11.57
CA ASP A 59 -14.13 -9.49 -11.15
C ASP A 59 -13.26 -9.95 -12.34
N THR A 60 -13.71 -9.72 -13.57
CA THR A 60 -12.99 -10.06 -14.82
C THR A 60 -12.90 -8.86 -15.77
N PRO A 61 -11.93 -8.83 -16.70
CA PRO A 61 -11.83 -7.77 -17.71
C PRO A 61 -13.13 -7.58 -18.48
N ALA A 62 -13.78 -8.67 -18.91
CA ALA A 62 -15.04 -8.63 -19.66
C ALA A 62 -16.17 -7.98 -18.85
N LYS A 63 -16.33 -8.37 -17.58
CA LYS A 63 -17.36 -7.79 -16.71
C LYS A 63 -17.10 -6.31 -16.42
N ILE A 64 -15.85 -5.90 -16.23
CA ILE A 64 -15.48 -4.48 -16.02
C ILE A 64 -15.80 -3.65 -17.27
N VAL A 65 -15.48 -4.14 -18.48
CA VAL A 65 -15.80 -3.44 -19.72
C VAL A 65 -17.30 -3.35 -19.92
N ALA A 66 -18.05 -4.43 -19.65
CA ALA A 66 -19.51 -4.45 -19.73
C ALA A 66 -20.18 -3.52 -18.70
N LEU A 67 -19.59 -3.40 -17.50
CA LEU A 67 -20.09 -2.48 -16.46
C LEU A 67 -19.99 -1.02 -16.91
N GLY A 68 -18.94 -0.67 -17.64
CA GLY A 68 -18.69 0.67 -18.18
C GLY A 68 -18.04 1.64 -17.18
N GLU A 69 -17.39 2.68 -17.74
CA GLU A 69 -16.57 3.62 -16.97
C GLU A 69 -17.36 4.35 -15.88
N GLU A 70 -18.58 4.78 -16.16
CA GLU A 70 -19.37 5.54 -15.18
C GLU A 70 -19.69 4.74 -13.93
N LYS A 71 -20.10 3.49 -14.08
CA LYS A 71 -20.39 2.62 -12.94
C LYS A 71 -19.11 2.26 -12.18
N VAL A 72 -17.99 1.95 -12.87
CA VAL A 72 -16.69 1.75 -12.22
C VAL A 72 -16.31 2.98 -11.41
N ARG A 73 -16.44 4.18 -11.98
CA ARG A 73 -16.19 5.46 -11.28
C ARG A 73 -17.03 5.60 -10.03
N ASP A 74 -18.31 5.22 -10.07
CA ASP A 74 -19.20 5.32 -8.89
C ASP A 74 -18.77 4.39 -7.75
N TYR A 75 -18.32 3.18 -8.04
CA TYR A 75 -17.79 2.28 -7.03
C TYR A 75 -16.53 2.82 -6.35
N ILE A 76 -15.63 3.47 -7.13
CA ILE A 76 -14.32 3.91 -6.61
C ILE A 76 -14.25 5.40 -6.25
N LYS A 77 -15.35 6.14 -6.25
CA LYS A 77 -15.39 7.61 -6.01
C LYS A 77 -14.85 8.05 -4.64
N THR A 78 -14.73 7.13 -3.69
CA THR A 78 -14.17 7.40 -2.36
C THR A 78 -12.64 7.45 -2.31
N ILE A 79 -11.95 7.02 -3.37
CA ILE A 79 -10.49 7.07 -3.46
C ILE A 79 -10.02 8.23 -4.35
N GLY A 80 -8.83 8.76 -4.03
CA GLY A 80 -8.24 9.87 -4.80
C GLY A 80 -8.03 9.54 -6.27
N LEU A 81 -8.13 10.53 -7.16
CA LEU A 81 -7.93 10.41 -8.61
C LEU A 81 -8.87 9.41 -9.29
N TYR A 82 -10.02 9.14 -8.71
CA TYR A 82 -10.95 8.08 -9.13
C TYR A 82 -11.38 8.15 -10.60
N ARG A 83 -11.52 9.36 -11.18
CA ARG A 83 -11.88 9.54 -12.59
C ARG A 83 -10.83 8.96 -13.54
N ASN A 84 -9.56 9.34 -13.35
CA ASN A 84 -8.45 8.80 -14.14
C ASN A 84 -8.25 7.31 -13.89
N LYS A 85 -8.43 6.86 -12.64
CA LYS A 85 -8.33 5.46 -12.28
C LYS A 85 -9.42 4.62 -12.95
N ALA A 86 -10.68 5.08 -12.98
CA ALA A 86 -11.76 4.40 -13.70
C ALA A 86 -11.46 4.29 -15.20
N LYS A 87 -11.04 5.39 -15.83
CA LYS A 87 -10.61 5.39 -17.23
C LYS A 87 -9.50 4.37 -17.49
N ASN A 88 -8.47 4.35 -16.65
CA ASN A 88 -7.36 3.41 -16.77
C ASN A 88 -7.81 1.96 -16.60
N VAL A 89 -8.66 1.66 -15.61
CA VAL A 89 -9.19 0.31 -15.37
C VAL A 89 -10.00 -0.19 -16.58
N ILE A 90 -10.84 0.64 -17.18
CA ILE A 90 -11.55 0.28 -18.41
C ILE A 90 -10.58 0.05 -19.58
N ALA A 91 -9.62 0.95 -19.78
CA ALA A 91 -8.68 0.88 -20.89
C ALA A 91 -7.76 -0.36 -20.80
N LEU A 92 -7.19 -0.63 -19.59
CA LEU A 92 -6.36 -1.83 -19.39
C LEU A 92 -7.16 -3.11 -19.59
N SER A 93 -8.44 -3.13 -19.16
CA SER A 93 -9.31 -4.31 -19.34
C SER A 93 -9.61 -4.60 -20.80
N ARG A 94 -9.83 -3.56 -21.62
CA ARG A 94 -9.98 -3.72 -23.07
C ARG A 94 -8.72 -4.29 -23.72
N ILE A 95 -7.54 -3.73 -23.37
CA ILE A 95 -6.28 -4.23 -23.92
C ILE A 95 -6.02 -5.69 -23.50
N LEU A 96 -6.34 -6.07 -22.26
CA LEU A 96 -6.24 -7.45 -21.82
C LEU A 96 -7.12 -8.39 -22.68
N LEU A 97 -8.35 -8.00 -22.97
CA LEU A 97 -9.25 -8.79 -23.84
C LEU A 97 -8.71 -8.88 -25.26
N GLU A 98 -8.30 -7.76 -25.83
CA GLU A 98 -7.88 -7.66 -27.24
C GLU A 98 -6.54 -8.35 -27.54
N LYS A 99 -5.56 -8.21 -26.59
CA LYS A 99 -4.17 -8.62 -26.84
C LYS A 99 -3.70 -9.82 -26.03
N HIS A 100 -4.40 -10.12 -24.93
CA HIS A 100 -3.95 -11.13 -23.96
C HIS A 100 -5.03 -12.17 -23.62
N GLY A 101 -6.13 -12.23 -24.40
CA GLY A 101 -7.22 -13.20 -24.19
C GLY A 101 -7.93 -13.05 -22.83
N GLY A 102 -7.85 -11.86 -22.20
CA GLY A 102 -8.39 -11.60 -20.88
C GLY A 102 -7.48 -12.00 -19.71
N GLU A 103 -6.32 -12.55 -19.99
CA GLU A 103 -5.35 -12.99 -18.97
C GLU A 103 -4.31 -11.90 -18.65
N ILE A 104 -3.71 -11.99 -17.48
CA ILE A 104 -2.63 -11.08 -17.07
C ILE A 104 -1.30 -11.60 -17.64
N PRO A 105 -0.58 -10.79 -18.46
CA PRO A 105 0.70 -11.20 -18.99
C PRO A 105 1.76 -11.34 -17.89
N ARG A 106 2.59 -12.39 -17.97
CA ARG A 106 3.73 -12.63 -17.07
C ARG A 106 5.00 -11.95 -17.52
N ASP A 107 4.85 -10.87 -18.22
CA ASP A 107 5.96 -10.07 -18.73
C ASP A 107 5.83 -8.62 -18.25
N ARG A 108 6.94 -8.06 -17.75
CA ARG A 108 6.94 -6.72 -17.19
C ARG A 108 6.66 -5.64 -18.24
N GLU A 109 7.22 -5.77 -19.42
CA GLU A 109 7.06 -4.77 -20.49
C GLU A 109 5.61 -4.76 -20.97
N ALA A 110 5.01 -5.93 -21.14
CA ALA A 110 3.59 -6.04 -21.46
C ALA A 110 2.68 -5.46 -20.36
N LEU A 111 3.03 -5.65 -19.08
CA LEU A 111 2.31 -5.04 -17.98
C LEU A 111 2.48 -3.51 -17.94
N GLU A 112 3.69 -3.00 -18.14
CA GLU A 112 3.97 -1.55 -18.17
C GLU A 112 3.31 -0.84 -19.37
N ALA A 113 2.99 -1.57 -20.45
CA ALA A 113 2.23 -1.05 -21.58
C ALA A 113 0.74 -0.83 -21.27
N LEU A 114 0.22 -1.37 -20.16
CA LEU A 114 -1.16 -1.20 -19.75
C LEU A 114 -1.40 0.19 -19.12
N PRO A 115 -2.52 0.87 -19.42
CA PRO A 115 -2.84 2.16 -18.83
C PRO A 115 -2.89 2.15 -17.31
N GLY A 116 -2.14 3.04 -16.68
CA GLY A 116 -2.05 3.15 -15.21
C GLY A 116 -1.12 2.15 -14.55
N VAL A 117 -0.42 1.33 -15.30
CA VAL A 117 0.55 0.36 -14.81
C VAL A 117 1.97 0.90 -15.07
N GLY A 118 2.68 1.22 -14.00
CA GLY A 118 4.10 1.54 -14.07
C GLY A 118 4.94 0.40 -13.52
N ARG A 119 6.27 0.54 -13.60
CA ARG A 119 7.26 -0.46 -13.15
C ARG A 119 6.96 -1.02 -11.75
N LYS A 120 6.64 -0.14 -10.79
CA LYS A 120 6.30 -0.58 -9.42
C LYS A 120 5.08 -1.49 -9.41
N THR A 121 4.03 -1.14 -10.15
CA THR A 121 2.78 -1.91 -10.23
C THR A 121 3.04 -3.26 -10.90
N ALA A 122 3.76 -3.27 -12.03
CA ALA A 122 4.14 -4.50 -12.73
C ALA A 122 4.93 -5.45 -11.81
N ASN A 123 5.95 -4.94 -11.10
CA ASN A 123 6.73 -5.75 -10.16
C ASN A 123 5.89 -6.33 -9.02
N VAL A 124 4.90 -5.57 -8.47
CA VAL A 124 3.98 -6.11 -7.44
C VAL A 124 3.15 -7.25 -8.00
N VAL A 125 2.56 -7.08 -9.19
CA VAL A 125 1.72 -8.12 -9.81
C VAL A 125 2.54 -9.38 -10.12
N LEU A 126 3.71 -9.24 -10.70
CA LEU A 126 4.60 -10.37 -10.99
C LEU A 126 4.99 -11.14 -9.72
N ASN A 127 5.34 -10.43 -8.65
CA ASN A 127 5.71 -11.05 -7.39
C ASN A 127 4.51 -11.74 -6.72
N VAL A 128 3.39 -11.02 -6.55
CA VAL A 128 2.26 -11.50 -5.76
C VAL A 128 1.42 -12.55 -6.48
N ALA A 129 1.12 -12.32 -7.79
CA ALA A 129 0.27 -13.23 -8.55
C ALA A 129 1.04 -14.46 -9.08
N PHE A 130 2.32 -14.29 -9.41
CA PHE A 130 3.08 -15.33 -10.11
C PHE A 130 4.30 -15.83 -9.33
N GLY A 131 4.60 -15.25 -8.17
CA GLY A 131 5.72 -15.64 -7.33
C GLY A 131 7.10 -15.29 -7.92
N GLU A 132 7.14 -14.34 -8.86
CA GLU A 132 8.38 -13.94 -9.51
C GLU A 132 9.30 -13.15 -8.57
N GLU A 133 10.60 -13.32 -8.73
CA GLU A 133 11.63 -12.65 -7.92
C GLU A 133 11.80 -11.19 -8.32
N THR A 134 10.73 -10.40 -8.20
CA THR A 134 10.74 -8.96 -8.49
C THR A 134 10.72 -8.14 -7.20
N MET A 135 11.16 -6.87 -7.30
CA MET A 135 11.18 -5.95 -6.16
C MET A 135 10.51 -4.62 -6.52
N ALA A 136 9.35 -4.36 -5.94
CA ALA A 136 8.62 -3.13 -6.18
C ALA A 136 9.00 -2.05 -5.16
N VAL A 137 9.97 -1.21 -5.49
CA VAL A 137 10.47 -0.17 -4.59
C VAL A 137 9.50 1.01 -4.53
N ASP A 138 8.84 1.15 -3.39
CA ASP A 138 8.03 2.31 -3.02
C ASP A 138 8.81 3.23 -2.05
N THR A 139 8.15 4.28 -1.55
CA THR A 139 8.76 5.21 -0.58
C THR A 139 9.15 4.55 0.74
N HIS A 140 8.45 3.48 1.15
CA HIS A 140 8.75 2.74 2.38
C HIS A 140 10.00 1.87 2.20
N ILE A 141 10.06 1.09 1.14
CA ILE A 141 11.21 0.24 0.82
C ILE A 141 12.43 1.10 0.49
N PHE A 142 12.26 2.18 -0.29
CA PHE A 142 13.34 3.12 -0.60
C PHE A 142 13.99 3.68 0.67
N ARG A 143 13.18 4.19 1.59
CA ARG A 143 13.65 4.73 2.87
C ARG A 143 14.32 3.67 3.74
N LEU A 144 13.67 2.52 3.88
CA LEU A 144 14.15 1.43 4.72
C LEU A 144 15.49 0.89 4.21
N SER A 145 15.61 0.63 2.90
CA SER A 145 16.83 0.09 2.29
C SER A 145 18.03 1.03 2.46
N ASN A 146 17.81 2.34 2.37
CA ASN A 146 18.83 3.35 2.63
C ASN A 146 19.21 3.39 4.12
N ARG A 147 18.24 3.36 5.04
CA ARG A 147 18.50 3.40 6.49
C ARG A 147 19.19 2.14 7.01
N LEU A 148 18.76 0.98 6.56
CA LEU A 148 19.42 -0.28 6.91
C LEU A 148 20.85 -0.37 6.36
N GLY A 149 21.15 0.34 5.26
CA GLY A 149 22.38 0.13 4.49
C GLY A 149 22.33 -1.16 3.66
N LEU A 150 21.13 -1.74 3.49
CA LEU A 150 20.91 -2.94 2.68
C LEU A 150 21.17 -2.68 1.20
N ALA A 151 20.56 -1.63 0.65
CA ALA A 151 20.69 -1.23 -0.75
C ALA A 151 20.64 0.30 -0.88
N PRO A 152 21.69 1.03 -0.43
CA PRO A 152 21.70 2.49 -0.53
C PRO A 152 21.68 2.94 -2.00
N GLY A 153 20.80 3.88 -2.32
CA GLY A 153 20.66 4.44 -3.67
C GLY A 153 19.94 5.79 -3.66
N LYS A 154 20.13 6.55 -4.73
CA LYS A 154 19.53 7.87 -4.91
C LYS A 154 18.18 7.81 -5.60
N THR A 155 17.91 6.77 -6.37
CA THR A 155 16.66 6.56 -7.10
C THR A 155 16.01 5.21 -6.73
N PRO A 156 14.68 5.07 -6.89
CA PRO A 156 14.01 3.78 -6.69
C PRO A 156 14.59 2.66 -7.56
N LEU A 157 14.96 2.94 -8.80
CA LEU A 157 15.54 1.96 -9.71
C LEU A 157 16.91 1.47 -9.22
N GLU A 158 17.78 2.38 -8.76
CA GLU A 158 19.07 1.98 -8.17
C GLU A 158 18.90 1.07 -6.96
N VAL A 159 17.91 1.39 -6.10
CA VAL A 159 17.59 0.58 -4.92
C VAL A 159 17.05 -0.78 -5.35
N GLU A 160 16.13 -0.83 -6.32
CA GLU A 160 15.58 -2.07 -6.88
C GLU A 160 16.70 -2.99 -7.38
N LEU A 161 17.55 -2.51 -8.29
CA LEU A 161 18.63 -3.29 -8.88
C LEU A 161 19.64 -3.79 -7.83
N LYS A 162 19.90 -2.99 -6.79
CA LYS A 162 20.75 -3.40 -5.67
C LYS A 162 20.08 -4.42 -4.76
N LEU A 163 18.77 -4.30 -4.51
CA LEU A 163 18.02 -5.28 -3.73
C LEU A 163 18.02 -6.64 -4.42
N LEU A 164 17.72 -6.69 -5.71
CA LEU A 164 17.74 -7.93 -6.50
C LEU A 164 19.11 -8.66 -6.45
N LYS A 165 20.21 -7.92 -6.32
CA LYS A 165 21.57 -8.49 -6.21
C LYS A 165 21.97 -8.86 -4.78
N ARG A 166 21.36 -8.24 -3.77
CA ARG A 166 21.81 -8.32 -2.38
C ARG A 166 20.94 -9.16 -1.48
N ILE A 167 19.68 -9.35 -1.81
CA ILE A 167 18.78 -10.22 -1.06
C ILE A 167 19.19 -11.67 -1.33
N PRO A 168 19.43 -12.48 -0.29
CA PRO A 168 19.75 -13.89 -0.49
C PRO A 168 18.57 -14.63 -1.13
N LYS A 169 18.85 -15.50 -2.09
CA LYS A 169 17.83 -16.18 -2.91
C LYS A 169 16.67 -16.81 -2.14
N PRO A 170 16.88 -17.51 -1.02
CA PRO A 170 15.77 -18.14 -0.29
C PRO A 170 14.70 -17.15 0.20
N TYR A 171 15.05 -15.86 0.33
CA TYR A 171 14.16 -14.83 0.87
C TYR A 171 13.55 -13.92 -0.20
N MET A 172 13.97 -14.04 -1.47
CA MET A 172 13.63 -13.07 -2.52
C MET A 172 12.14 -12.93 -2.74
N ARG A 173 11.39 -14.02 -2.73
CA ARG A 173 9.94 -14.05 -2.93
C ARG A 173 9.19 -13.18 -1.93
N ASP A 174 9.55 -13.28 -0.65
CA ASP A 174 8.82 -12.65 0.45
C ASP A 174 9.42 -11.30 0.86
N ALA A 175 10.63 -11.00 0.39
CA ALA A 175 11.39 -9.80 0.78
C ALA A 175 10.62 -8.49 0.54
N HIS A 176 9.86 -8.40 -0.56
CA HIS A 176 9.04 -7.23 -0.85
C HIS A 176 8.07 -6.93 0.30
N HIS A 177 7.33 -7.95 0.75
CA HIS A 177 6.32 -7.78 1.80
C HIS A 177 6.95 -7.47 3.17
N TRP A 178 8.02 -8.15 3.55
CA TRP A 178 8.74 -7.84 4.80
C TRP A 178 9.24 -6.41 4.81
N LEU A 179 9.86 -5.96 3.74
CA LEU A 179 10.44 -4.62 3.68
C LEU A 179 9.35 -3.52 3.66
N ILE A 180 8.26 -3.71 2.92
CA ILE A 180 7.19 -2.71 2.88
C ILE A 180 6.46 -2.62 4.22
N LEU A 181 6.09 -3.73 4.84
CA LEU A 181 5.41 -3.76 6.14
C LEU A 181 6.28 -3.18 7.25
N HIS A 182 7.56 -3.55 7.30
CA HIS A 182 8.51 -2.96 8.26
C HIS A 182 8.67 -1.45 8.04
N GLY A 183 8.74 -1.02 6.79
CA GLY A 183 8.79 0.40 6.44
C GLY A 183 7.53 1.18 6.82
N ARG A 184 6.35 0.56 6.73
CA ARG A 184 5.06 1.16 7.11
C ARG A 184 4.91 1.30 8.63
N TYR A 185 5.18 0.23 9.36
CA TYR A 185 4.77 0.13 10.77
C TYR A 185 5.87 0.41 11.77
N ILE A 186 7.13 0.07 11.45
CA ILE A 186 8.28 0.21 12.35
C ILE A 186 9.19 1.36 11.90
N CYS A 187 9.79 1.28 10.72
CA CYS A 187 10.74 2.29 10.23
C CYS A 187 10.02 3.48 9.59
N LYS A 188 9.16 4.17 10.33
CA LYS A 188 8.37 5.31 9.88
C LYS A 188 9.24 6.48 9.44
N ALA A 189 8.69 7.36 8.56
CA ALA A 189 9.45 8.47 7.98
C ALA A 189 9.95 9.45 9.04
N ARG A 190 9.05 10.00 9.86
CA ARG A 190 9.36 11.06 10.83
C ARG A 190 9.84 10.53 12.20
N LYS A 191 9.24 9.48 12.72
CA LYS A 191 9.56 8.90 14.04
C LYS A 191 9.64 7.38 13.88
N PRO A 192 10.81 6.84 13.44
CA PRO A 192 11.00 5.40 13.37
C PRO A 192 10.97 4.81 14.79
N ASP A 193 10.35 3.64 14.93
CA ASP A 193 10.24 2.96 16.20
C ASP A 193 11.45 2.04 16.43
N CYS A 194 12.63 2.67 16.54
CA CYS A 194 13.88 1.94 16.67
C CYS A 194 13.98 1.10 17.96
N PRO A 195 13.39 1.50 19.11
CA PRO A 195 13.38 0.66 20.31
C PRO A 195 12.66 -0.68 20.13
N ARG A 196 11.61 -0.74 19.27
CA ARG A 196 10.88 -1.99 19.00
C ARG A 196 11.34 -2.68 17.71
N CYS A 197 12.36 -2.14 17.04
CA CYS A 197 12.85 -2.68 15.79
C CYS A 197 13.77 -3.89 16.03
N PHE A 198 13.31 -5.09 15.66
CA PHE A 198 14.02 -6.36 15.89
C PHE A 198 15.30 -6.52 15.05
N VAL A 199 15.59 -5.58 14.14
CA VAL A 199 16.82 -5.52 13.32
C VAL A 199 17.62 -4.23 13.59
N SER A 200 17.37 -3.57 14.72
CA SER A 200 18.01 -2.29 15.07
C SER A 200 19.53 -2.40 15.21
N ASP A 201 20.04 -3.51 15.70
CA ASP A 201 21.48 -3.81 15.84
C ASP A 201 22.20 -3.89 14.48
N LEU A 202 21.55 -4.45 13.44
CA LEU A 202 22.09 -4.55 12.09
C LEU A 202 21.97 -3.23 11.31
N CYS A 203 21.11 -2.32 11.76
CA CYS A 203 20.74 -1.10 11.03
C CYS A 203 21.87 -0.05 11.08
N LYS A 204 22.24 0.49 9.91
CA LYS A 204 23.29 1.52 9.75
C LYS A 204 22.79 2.97 9.94
N PHE A 205 21.51 3.15 10.25
CA PHE A 205 20.93 4.49 10.47
C PHE A 205 21.46 5.11 11.76
N LYS A 206 22.12 6.28 11.65
CA LYS A 206 22.78 6.95 12.79
C LYS A 206 21.81 7.64 13.75
N ALA A 207 20.70 8.22 13.20
CA ALA A 207 19.71 8.98 13.98
C ALA A 207 18.57 8.08 14.50
N LYS A 208 18.92 6.97 15.16
CA LYS A 208 17.93 6.07 15.79
C LYS A 208 17.21 6.79 16.92
N THR A 209 15.90 6.55 17.06
CA THR A 209 15.15 7.02 18.23
C THR A 209 15.48 6.17 19.46
N THR A 210 15.42 6.79 20.65
CA THR A 210 15.55 6.12 21.94
C THR A 210 14.19 5.88 22.58
N ALA A 211 14.12 5.00 23.59
CA ALA A 211 12.88 4.70 24.31
C ALA A 211 12.28 5.93 25.01
N GLU A 212 13.10 6.88 25.43
CA GLU A 212 12.68 8.12 26.09
C GLU A 212 11.99 9.11 25.14
N ALA A 213 12.18 8.97 23.84
CA ALA A 213 11.55 9.79 22.81
C ALA A 213 10.16 9.30 22.37
N ALA A 214 9.63 8.23 22.94
CA ALA A 214 8.26 7.77 22.69
C ALA A 214 7.29 8.71 23.43
N PRO A 215 6.38 9.44 22.72
CA PRO A 215 5.41 10.28 23.40
C PRO A 215 4.47 9.41 24.24
N ALA A 216 4.28 9.78 25.52
CA ALA A 216 3.25 9.21 26.36
C ALA A 216 1.90 9.20 25.63
N PRO A 217 1.04 8.18 25.82
CA PRO A 217 -0.28 8.16 25.22
C PRO A 217 -1.04 9.44 25.65
N LYS A 218 -1.48 10.23 24.68
CA LYS A 218 -2.30 11.40 24.94
C LYS A 218 -3.60 10.91 25.57
N THR A 219 -3.71 11.02 26.89
CA THR A 219 -4.98 10.88 27.61
C THR A 219 -5.92 11.94 27.06
N LYS A 220 -7.03 11.51 26.46
CA LYS A 220 -8.10 12.42 26.04
C LYS A 220 -8.60 13.16 27.28
N SER A 221 -8.25 14.43 27.44
CA SER A 221 -8.83 15.28 28.47
C SER A 221 -10.33 15.38 28.18
N LYS A 222 -11.14 14.95 29.13
CA LYS A 222 -12.59 15.12 29.10
C LYS A 222 -12.89 16.61 28.95
N ALA A 223 -13.48 17.00 27.82
CA ALA A 223 -14.00 18.35 27.63
C ALA A 223 -15.02 18.64 28.69
N LYS A 224 -14.77 19.68 29.51
CA LYS A 224 -15.76 20.21 30.49
C LYS A 224 -16.95 20.69 29.71
N ALA A 225 -18.11 20.11 29.95
CA ALA A 225 -19.39 20.55 29.44
C ALA A 225 -19.69 21.96 29.98
N LYS A 226 -19.96 22.94 29.11
CA LYS A 226 -20.47 24.26 29.47
C LYS A 226 -21.92 24.11 29.89
N PRO A 227 -22.37 24.77 30.99
CA PRO A 227 -23.77 24.74 31.40
C PRO A 227 -24.65 25.53 30.41
N LYS A 228 -25.76 24.95 29.99
CA LYS A 228 -26.77 25.58 29.14
C LYS A 228 -27.47 26.72 29.92
N ALA A 229 -27.41 27.92 29.39
CA ALA A 229 -28.18 29.06 29.89
C ALA A 229 -29.69 28.81 29.70
N ARG A 230 -30.42 29.02 30.77
CA ARG A 230 -31.89 28.87 30.90
C ARG A 230 -32.60 30.02 30.17
N ALA A 231 -33.30 29.73 29.06
CA ALA A 231 -34.13 30.71 28.36
C ALA A 231 -35.35 31.06 29.20
N LYS A 232 -35.53 32.37 29.48
CA LYS A 232 -36.71 32.94 30.11
C LYS A 232 -37.87 33.01 29.09
N SER A 233 -38.97 32.36 29.41
CA SER A 233 -40.23 32.49 28.71
C SER A 233 -40.83 33.90 28.94
N LYS A 234 -41.12 34.63 27.89
CA LYS A 234 -42.03 35.81 27.93
C LYS A 234 -43.39 35.39 27.39
N ALA A 235 -44.32 35.33 28.29
CA ALA A 235 -45.76 35.31 27.97
C ALA A 235 -46.13 36.64 27.28
N LYS A 236 -46.86 36.55 26.18
CA LYS A 236 -47.63 37.68 25.62
C LYS A 236 -49.12 37.32 25.64
N THR A 237 -49.79 38.02 26.45
CA THR A 237 -51.25 38.09 26.58
C THR A 237 -51.94 38.56 25.31
N ALA A 238 -53.04 37.91 25.01
CA ALA A 238 -54.02 38.32 24.00
C ALA A 238 -54.84 39.51 24.45
N SER A 239 -55.16 40.41 23.53
CA SER A 239 -56.40 41.24 23.63
C SER A 239 -56.85 41.59 22.19
N LYS A 240 -58.04 41.17 21.94
CA LYS A 240 -59.19 41.66 21.19
C LYS A 240 -59.02 42.97 20.42
N ALA A 241 -59.32 43.03 19.18
CA ALA A 241 -60.46 43.60 18.50
C ALA A 241 -60.56 43.10 17.09
#